data_75d791446d3164279293e9388f1c8029
#
_entry.id   75d791446d3164279293e9388f1c8029
#
_cell.length_a   1.000
_cell.length_b   1.000
_cell.length_c   1.000
_cell.angle_alpha   90.00
_cell.angle_beta   90.00
_cell.angle_gamma   90.00
#
_symmetry.space_group_name_H-M   'P 1'
#
loop_
_entity.id
_entity.type
_entity.pdbx_description
1 polymer ?
#
loop_
_entity_poly.entity_id
_entity_poly.type
_entity_poly.pdbx_seq_one_letter_code
_entity_poly.pdbx_strand_id
1 'polypeptide(L)'
;GWSGDYQDPSTYLDTLNTKNGGSLKNFGLEPGQENDKIKTVGLDTYTTMLEEANAETNETKRYEKYAEAQAWLIDSGLTMPNLSLGGTPSVTKTVPFSRSYSLVGIKGGSSNYFKYVKLQDKIVTTKEYESAKKKWLKEKEASNKKAQDNYENHVK
;
A
#
# COMPACT_ATOMS: atom_id res chain seq x y z
N GLY A 1 -4.44 5.41 -15.00
CA GLY A 1 -4.07 4.49 -13.94
C GLY A 1 -3.73 5.24 -12.66
N TRP A 2 -3.95 4.61 -11.54
CA TRP A 2 -3.63 5.15 -10.23
C TRP A 2 -2.86 4.11 -9.42
N SER A 3 -1.97 4.54 -8.56
CA SER A 3 -1.21 3.69 -7.64
C SER A 3 -1.30 4.26 -6.24
N GLY A 4 -1.15 3.41 -5.22
CA GLY A 4 -1.23 3.83 -3.84
C GLY A 4 -0.26 4.95 -3.49
N ASP A 5 -0.69 5.87 -2.65
CA ASP A 5 0.10 7.02 -2.20
C ASP A 5 1.09 6.65 -1.09
N TYR A 6 0.78 5.61 -0.32
CA TYR A 6 1.57 5.09 0.80
C TYR A 6 1.33 3.59 0.98
N GLN A 7 2.17 2.95 1.77
CA GLN A 7 2.13 1.50 1.96
C GLN A 7 1.20 1.12 3.11
N ASP A 8 -0.10 1.24 2.88
CA ASP A 8 -1.17 0.87 3.79
C ASP A 8 -2.42 0.50 2.98
N PRO A 9 -3.25 -0.47 3.42
CA PRO A 9 -4.48 -0.86 2.72
C PRO A 9 -5.45 0.29 2.48
N SER A 10 -5.53 1.26 3.40
CA SER A 10 -6.44 2.40 3.29
C SER A 10 -6.26 3.17 2.00
N THR A 11 -5.02 3.35 1.52
CA THR A 11 -4.77 4.12 0.30
C THR A 11 -5.49 3.56 -0.94
N TYR A 12 -5.74 2.25 -0.97
CA TYR A 12 -6.48 1.58 -2.04
C TYR A 12 -7.97 1.53 -1.78
N LEU A 13 -8.36 1.23 -0.54
CA LEU A 13 -9.75 1.04 -0.16
C LEU A 13 -10.50 2.37 -0.04
N ASP A 14 -9.84 3.45 0.39
CA ASP A 14 -10.43 4.79 0.47
C ASP A 14 -10.88 5.36 -0.88
N THR A 15 -10.48 4.77 -1.99
CA THR A 15 -10.88 5.25 -3.33
C THR A 15 -12.40 5.24 -3.56
N LEU A 16 -13.13 4.40 -2.82
CA LEU A 16 -14.59 4.32 -2.84
C LEU A 16 -15.26 4.82 -1.54
N ASN A 17 -14.50 5.44 -0.64
CA ASN A 17 -15.06 6.09 0.54
C ASN A 17 -16.01 7.22 0.12
N THR A 18 -17.24 7.22 0.65
CA THR A 18 -18.28 8.18 0.25
C THR A 18 -17.93 9.62 0.60
N LYS A 19 -17.04 9.87 1.55
CA LYS A 19 -16.66 11.20 2.01
C LYS A 19 -15.59 11.86 1.13
N ASN A 20 -14.64 11.06 0.60
CA ASN A 20 -13.44 11.59 -0.06
C ASN A 20 -12.91 10.74 -1.23
N GLY A 21 -13.57 9.64 -1.58
CA GLY A 21 -13.08 8.67 -2.56
C GLY A 21 -13.10 9.20 -3.98
N GLY A 22 -11.93 9.30 -4.61
CA GLY A 22 -11.80 9.82 -5.98
C GLY A 22 -12.43 8.94 -7.06
N SER A 23 -12.60 7.62 -6.80
CA SER A 23 -13.20 6.67 -7.74
C SER A 23 -14.72 6.70 -7.77
N LEU A 24 -15.38 7.39 -6.84
CA LEU A 24 -16.85 7.57 -6.83
C LEU A 24 -17.36 8.21 -8.12
N LYS A 25 -16.56 9.06 -8.73
CA LYS A 25 -16.88 9.71 -10.02
C LYS A 25 -17.14 8.72 -11.16
N ASN A 26 -16.53 7.53 -11.09
CA ASN A 26 -16.77 6.47 -12.07
C ASN A 26 -18.21 5.93 -12.02
N PHE A 27 -18.91 6.14 -10.90
CA PHE A 27 -20.30 5.78 -10.66
C PHE A 27 -21.25 6.97 -10.80
N GLY A 28 -20.75 8.14 -11.21
CA GLY A 28 -21.52 9.37 -11.27
C GLY A 28 -21.89 9.93 -9.89
N LEU A 29 -21.07 9.62 -8.88
CA LEU A 29 -21.21 10.09 -7.51
C LEU A 29 -20.11 11.11 -7.18
N GLU A 30 -20.43 12.11 -6.39
CA GLU A 30 -19.46 13.08 -5.89
C GLU A 30 -19.12 12.80 -4.42
N PRO A 31 -17.85 12.81 -4.04
CA PRO A 31 -17.43 12.63 -2.65
C PRO A 31 -18.02 13.71 -1.73
N GLY A 32 -18.49 13.29 -0.56
CA GLY A 32 -19.04 14.18 0.46
C GLY A 32 -20.46 14.69 0.18
N GLN A 33 -21.07 14.28 -0.91
CA GLN A 33 -22.47 14.63 -1.20
C GLN A 33 -23.42 13.53 -0.76
N GLU A 34 -24.53 13.91 -0.14
CA GLU A 34 -25.62 12.97 0.14
C GLU A 34 -26.29 12.54 -1.17
N ASN A 35 -26.45 11.24 -1.32
CA ASN A 35 -27.11 10.65 -2.47
C ASN A 35 -27.77 9.33 -2.06
N ASP A 36 -29.07 9.20 -2.32
CA ASP A 36 -29.83 7.99 -1.96
C ASP A 36 -29.27 6.72 -2.61
N LYS A 37 -28.62 6.85 -3.76
CA LYS A 37 -27.94 5.72 -4.42
C LYS A 37 -26.80 5.15 -3.58
N ILE A 38 -26.11 5.97 -2.79
CA ILE A 38 -25.05 5.54 -1.87
C ILE A 38 -25.61 4.51 -0.89
N LYS A 39 -26.77 4.82 -0.30
CA LYS A 39 -27.47 3.91 0.62
C LYS A 39 -28.02 2.68 -0.09
N THR A 40 -28.59 2.87 -1.28
CA THR A 40 -29.16 1.77 -2.06
C THR A 40 -28.14 0.70 -2.40
N VAL A 41 -26.89 1.09 -2.71
CA VAL A 41 -25.80 0.17 -3.03
C VAL A 41 -24.94 -0.20 -1.82
N GLY A 42 -25.22 0.35 -0.63
CA GLY A 42 -24.52 0.04 0.60
C GLY A 42 -23.12 0.67 0.75
N LEU A 43 -22.77 1.68 -0.04
CA LEU A 43 -21.47 2.36 0.07
C LEU A 43 -21.30 3.13 1.39
N ASP A 44 -22.39 3.49 2.07
CA ASP A 44 -22.38 4.02 3.42
C ASP A 44 -21.91 2.98 4.43
N THR A 45 -22.36 1.74 4.31
CA THR A 45 -21.87 0.61 5.10
C THR A 45 -20.37 0.39 4.88
N TYR A 46 -19.94 0.37 3.62
CA TYR A 46 -18.52 0.26 3.28
C TYR A 46 -17.69 1.39 3.90
N THR A 47 -18.16 2.63 3.83
CA THR A 47 -17.50 3.78 4.46
C THR A 47 -17.37 3.61 5.96
N THR A 48 -18.41 3.12 6.64
CA THR A 48 -18.36 2.83 8.08
C THR A 48 -17.31 1.76 8.40
N MET A 49 -17.22 0.69 7.62
CA MET A 49 -16.20 -0.35 7.79
C MET A 49 -14.77 0.23 7.68
N LEU A 50 -14.55 1.13 6.73
CA LEU A 50 -13.25 1.82 6.58
C LEU A 50 -12.94 2.72 7.78
N GLU A 51 -13.93 3.44 8.31
CA GLU A 51 -13.77 4.30 9.48
C GLU A 51 -13.42 3.50 10.73
N GLU A 52 -14.08 2.36 10.92
CA GLU A 52 -13.76 1.44 12.01
C GLU A 52 -12.36 0.85 11.89
N ALA A 53 -11.92 0.50 10.67
CA ALA A 53 -10.57 0.04 10.40
C ALA A 53 -9.54 1.16 10.68
N ASN A 54 -9.82 2.38 10.24
CA ASN A 54 -8.96 3.55 10.47
C ASN A 54 -8.79 3.90 11.96
N ALA A 55 -9.84 3.67 12.75
CA ALA A 55 -9.84 3.94 14.19
C ALA A 55 -9.13 2.84 15.02
N GLU A 56 -8.90 1.65 14.45
CA GLU A 56 -8.26 0.54 15.15
C GLU A 56 -6.76 0.80 15.31
N THR A 57 -6.27 0.73 16.55
CA THR A 57 -4.88 0.97 16.92
C THR A 57 -4.00 -0.27 16.88
N ASN A 58 -4.59 -1.46 17.00
CA ASN A 58 -3.87 -2.70 16.84
C ASN A 58 -3.72 -3.02 15.35
N GLU A 59 -2.48 -3.08 14.87
CA GLU A 59 -2.15 -3.25 13.44
C GLU A 59 -2.78 -4.51 12.84
N THR A 60 -2.70 -5.64 13.52
CA THR A 60 -3.27 -6.92 13.03
C THR A 60 -4.78 -6.82 12.88
N LYS A 61 -5.48 -6.33 13.91
CA LYS A 61 -6.93 -6.15 13.87
C LYS A 61 -7.35 -5.12 12.83
N ARG A 62 -6.55 -4.09 12.66
CA ARG A 62 -6.77 -3.08 11.63
C ARG A 62 -6.73 -3.68 10.24
N TYR A 63 -5.75 -4.54 9.95
CA TYR A 63 -5.66 -5.24 8.67
C TYR A 63 -6.78 -6.27 8.48
N GLU A 64 -7.22 -6.95 9.53
CA GLU A 64 -8.39 -7.83 9.50
C GLU A 64 -9.65 -7.06 9.08
N LYS A 65 -9.92 -5.90 9.70
CA LYS A 65 -11.05 -5.03 9.35
C LYS A 65 -10.98 -4.53 7.90
N TYR A 66 -9.79 -4.17 7.40
CA TYR A 66 -9.65 -3.82 5.98
C TYR A 66 -9.91 -5.01 5.05
N ALA A 67 -9.49 -6.20 5.43
CA ALA A 67 -9.78 -7.41 4.66
C ALA A 67 -11.29 -7.69 4.61
N GLU A 68 -12.01 -7.49 5.71
CA GLU A 68 -13.48 -7.59 5.78
C GLU A 68 -14.15 -6.55 4.88
N ALA A 69 -13.69 -5.29 4.93
CA ALA A 69 -14.21 -4.23 4.05
C ALA A 69 -13.96 -4.54 2.57
N GLN A 70 -12.79 -5.08 2.23
CA GLN A 70 -12.48 -5.50 0.87
C GLN A 70 -13.35 -6.67 0.42
N ALA A 71 -13.57 -7.66 1.27
CA ALA A 71 -14.45 -8.80 0.99
C ALA A 71 -15.88 -8.30 0.73
N TRP A 72 -16.40 -7.43 1.58
CA TRP A 72 -17.70 -6.81 1.39
C TRP A 72 -17.81 -6.09 0.05
N LEU A 73 -16.79 -5.31 -0.34
CA LEU A 73 -16.78 -4.56 -1.59
C LEU A 73 -16.82 -5.48 -2.81
N ILE A 74 -16.12 -6.61 -2.76
CA ILE A 74 -16.14 -7.62 -3.84
C ILE A 74 -17.52 -8.31 -3.89
N ASP A 75 -18.05 -8.71 -2.76
CA ASP A 75 -19.35 -9.39 -2.67
C ASP A 75 -20.52 -8.50 -3.11
N SER A 76 -20.41 -7.19 -2.91
CA SER A 76 -21.39 -6.21 -3.39
C SER A 76 -21.49 -6.12 -4.91
N GLY A 77 -20.50 -6.62 -5.65
CA GLY A 77 -20.41 -6.51 -7.11
C GLY A 77 -20.05 -5.11 -7.63
N LEU A 78 -19.80 -4.15 -6.73
CA LEU A 78 -19.37 -2.79 -7.12
C LEU A 78 -17.98 -2.75 -7.75
N THR A 79 -17.14 -3.71 -7.36
CA THR A 79 -15.84 -3.93 -7.98
C THR A 79 -15.66 -5.40 -8.32
N MET A 80 -15.15 -5.66 -9.51
CA MET A 80 -14.88 -7.01 -9.98
C MET A 80 -13.39 -7.14 -10.29
N PRO A 81 -12.60 -7.78 -9.39
CA PRO A 81 -11.20 -8.05 -9.69
C PRO A 81 -11.10 -9.05 -10.85
N ASN A 82 -10.45 -8.66 -11.94
CA ASN A 82 -10.31 -9.52 -13.11
C ASN A 82 -8.99 -10.30 -13.10
N LEU A 83 -7.90 -9.60 -12.81
CA LEU A 83 -6.56 -10.21 -12.81
C LEU A 83 -5.59 -9.40 -11.94
N SER A 84 -4.57 -10.05 -11.47
CA SER A 84 -3.40 -9.42 -10.92
C SER A 84 -2.28 -9.43 -11.96
N LEU A 85 -1.75 -8.26 -12.26
CA LEU A 85 -0.57 -8.17 -13.12
C LEU A 85 0.63 -8.73 -12.35
N GLY A 86 1.18 -9.83 -12.83
CA GLY A 86 2.44 -10.37 -12.33
C GLY A 86 3.60 -9.43 -12.60
N GLY A 87 4.70 -9.61 -11.88
CA GLY A 87 5.91 -8.83 -12.13
C GLY A 87 6.43 -9.02 -13.55
N THR A 88 6.81 -7.95 -14.22
CA THR A 88 7.48 -8.02 -15.50
C THR A 88 8.98 -8.21 -15.27
N PRO A 89 9.63 -9.18 -15.93
CA PRO A 89 11.08 -9.30 -15.88
C PRO A 89 11.73 -7.98 -16.30
N SER A 90 12.68 -7.50 -15.50
CA SER A 90 13.42 -6.29 -15.81
C SER A 90 14.92 -6.53 -15.74
N VAL A 91 15.64 -5.92 -16.68
CA VAL A 91 17.10 -5.89 -16.65
C VAL A 91 17.55 -4.56 -16.08
N THR A 92 18.44 -4.61 -15.10
CA THR A 92 18.93 -3.39 -14.43
C THR A 92 20.42 -3.50 -14.11
N LYS A 93 21.11 -2.37 -14.14
CA LYS A 93 22.49 -2.24 -13.65
C LYS A 93 22.57 -1.88 -12.16
N THR A 94 21.46 -1.85 -11.45
CA THR A 94 21.49 -1.52 -10.02
C THR A 94 22.03 -2.67 -9.18
N VAL A 95 22.84 -2.34 -8.18
CA VAL A 95 23.25 -3.29 -7.16
C VAL A 95 21.98 -3.77 -6.43
N PRO A 96 21.75 -5.08 -6.27
CA PRO A 96 20.57 -5.60 -5.58
C PRO A 96 20.37 -4.92 -4.21
N PHE A 97 19.11 -4.54 -3.93
CA PHE A 97 18.70 -3.92 -2.66
C PHE A 97 19.34 -2.57 -2.32
N SER A 98 20.01 -1.89 -3.28
CA SER A 98 20.55 -0.55 -3.07
C SER A 98 19.55 0.58 -3.28
N ARG A 99 18.41 0.29 -3.93
CA ARG A 99 17.34 1.27 -4.14
C ARG A 99 16.28 1.19 -3.04
N SER A 100 15.36 2.14 -3.02
CA SER A 100 14.22 2.13 -2.11
C SER A 100 13.51 0.79 -2.10
N TYR A 101 13.14 0.33 -0.91
CA TYR A 101 12.39 -0.92 -0.74
C TYR A 101 11.00 -0.84 -1.37
N SER A 102 10.28 0.24 -1.10
CA SER A 102 8.95 0.48 -1.66
C SER A 102 9.00 1.64 -2.64
N LEU A 103 8.27 1.50 -3.74
CA LEU A 103 8.00 2.58 -4.68
C LEU A 103 6.73 3.35 -4.32
N VAL A 104 5.95 2.84 -3.36
CA VAL A 104 4.72 3.45 -2.85
C VAL A 104 5.07 4.35 -1.67
N GLY A 105 4.44 5.50 -1.59
CA GLY A 105 4.64 6.45 -0.49
C GLY A 105 5.87 7.35 -0.62
N ILE A 106 6.58 7.31 -1.74
CA ILE A 106 7.67 8.23 -2.02
C ILE A 106 7.12 9.41 -2.83
N LYS A 107 6.20 10.15 -2.24
CA LYS A 107 5.75 11.43 -2.82
C LYS A 107 6.86 12.48 -2.75
N GLY A 108 6.97 13.26 -3.77
CA GLY A 108 7.89 14.42 -3.80
C GLY A 108 9.06 14.29 -4.75
N GLY A 109 9.07 13.27 -5.59
CA GLY A 109 9.96 13.26 -6.73
C GLY A 109 10.80 12.01 -6.89
N SER A 110 11.12 11.74 -8.11
CA SER A 110 11.99 10.64 -8.55
C SER A 110 13.38 10.66 -7.90
N SER A 111 13.84 11.79 -7.39
CA SER A 111 15.12 11.94 -6.68
C SER A 111 15.23 11.01 -5.46
N ASN A 112 14.12 10.77 -4.74
CA ASN A 112 14.14 9.89 -3.60
C ASN A 112 14.28 8.40 -3.95
N TYR A 113 13.94 8.02 -5.18
CA TYR A 113 14.16 6.66 -5.67
C TYR A 113 15.64 6.36 -5.89
N PHE A 114 16.45 7.38 -6.15
CA PHE A 114 17.84 7.23 -6.56
C PHE A 114 18.86 7.56 -5.48
N LYS A 115 18.43 8.10 -4.34
CA LYS A 115 19.31 8.62 -3.29
C LYS A 115 20.43 7.67 -2.86
N TYR A 116 20.15 6.37 -2.80
CA TYR A 116 21.10 5.36 -2.35
C TYR A 116 21.41 4.30 -3.40
N VAL A 117 20.94 4.50 -4.62
CA VAL A 117 21.14 3.55 -5.72
C VAL A 117 22.63 3.48 -6.07
N LYS A 118 23.14 2.27 -6.15
CA LYS A 118 24.48 1.95 -6.64
C LYS A 118 24.36 1.22 -7.96
N LEU A 119 25.19 1.57 -8.91
CA LEU A 119 25.28 0.92 -10.20
C LEU A 119 26.49 -0.03 -10.25
N GLN A 120 26.37 -1.07 -11.08
CA GLN A 120 27.45 -2.01 -11.36
C GLN A 120 27.33 -2.52 -12.79
N ASP A 121 28.46 -2.94 -13.36
CA ASP A 121 28.50 -3.59 -14.68
C ASP A 121 28.60 -5.13 -14.57
N LYS A 122 28.76 -5.65 -13.34
CA LYS A 122 28.86 -7.08 -13.08
C LYS A 122 27.49 -7.73 -13.21
N ILE A 123 27.43 -8.88 -13.87
CA ILE A 123 26.26 -9.77 -13.87
C ILE A 123 26.09 -10.36 -12.47
N VAL A 124 24.88 -10.30 -11.93
CA VAL A 124 24.51 -10.91 -10.66
C VAL A 124 23.88 -12.26 -10.93
N THR A 125 24.49 -13.32 -10.40
CA THR A 125 23.93 -14.66 -10.47
C THR A 125 22.78 -14.81 -9.46
N THR A 126 21.88 -15.78 -9.70
CA THR A 126 20.78 -16.08 -8.77
C THR A 126 21.30 -16.34 -7.35
N LYS A 127 22.42 -17.07 -7.21
CA LYS A 127 23.03 -17.36 -5.89
C LYS A 127 23.50 -16.08 -5.17
N GLU A 128 24.13 -15.17 -5.92
CA GLU A 128 24.56 -13.88 -5.36
C GLU A 128 23.36 -13.01 -4.97
N TYR A 129 22.32 -12.99 -5.80
CA TYR A 129 21.09 -12.27 -5.50
C TYR A 129 20.41 -12.80 -4.23
N GLU A 130 20.24 -14.12 -4.09
CA GLU A 130 19.65 -14.74 -2.91
C GLU A 130 20.47 -14.50 -1.63
N SER A 131 21.80 -14.48 -1.75
CA SER A 131 22.68 -14.14 -0.65
C SER A 131 22.53 -12.68 -0.22
N ALA A 132 22.46 -11.77 -1.18
CA ALA A 132 22.23 -10.35 -0.94
C ALA A 132 20.84 -10.11 -0.30
N LYS A 133 19.81 -10.83 -0.77
CA LYS A 133 18.45 -10.78 -0.22
C LYS A 133 18.40 -11.19 1.24
N LYS A 134 19.04 -12.33 1.59
CA LYS A 134 19.11 -12.80 2.99
C LYS A 134 19.79 -11.78 3.89
N LYS A 135 20.91 -11.21 3.45
CA LYS A 135 21.61 -10.16 4.19
C LYS A 135 20.73 -8.94 4.39
N TRP A 136 20.12 -8.45 3.31
CA TRP A 136 19.27 -7.27 3.34
C TRP A 136 18.04 -7.46 4.25
N LEU A 137 17.41 -8.64 4.25
CA LEU A 137 16.27 -8.93 5.15
C LEU A 137 16.68 -8.83 6.63
N LYS A 138 17.84 -9.35 7.00
CA LYS A 138 18.37 -9.21 8.37
C LYS A 138 18.65 -7.76 8.76
N GLU A 139 19.25 -7.00 7.85
CA GLU A 139 19.55 -5.58 8.06
C GLU A 139 18.26 -4.76 8.19
N LYS A 140 17.25 -5.07 7.36
CA LYS A 140 15.92 -4.45 7.43
C LYS A 140 15.24 -4.71 8.77
N GLU A 141 15.22 -5.96 9.22
CA GLU A 141 14.63 -6.35 10.50
C GLU A 141 15.30 -5.62 11.68
N ALA A 142 16.62 -5.61 11.71
CA ALA A 142 17.38 -4.88 12.73
C ALA A 142 17.13 -3.38 12.71
N SER A 143 17.02 -2.79 11.50
CA SER A 143 16.72 -1.37 11.32
C SER A 143 15.30 -1.02 11.79
N ASN A 144 14.32 -1.87 11.46
CA ASN A 144 12.93 -1.67 11.88
C ASN A 144 12.81 -1.77 13.41
N LYS A 145 13.46 -2.75 14.03
CA LYS A 145 13.49 -2.87 15.49
C LYS A 145 14.08 -1.63 16.14
N LYS A 146 15.22 -1.16 15.65
CA LYS A 146 15.84 0.08 16.16
C LYS A 146 14.93 1.30 15.99
N ALA A 147 14.21 1.39 14.88
CA ALA A 147 13.25 2.48 14.64
C ALA A 147 12.08 2.41 15.64
N GLN A 148 11.56 1.22 15.91
CA GLN A 148 10.50 0.99 16.89
C GLN A 148 10.96 1.34 18.31
N ASP A 149 12.13 0.86 18.71
CA ASP A 149 12.72 1.16 20.02
C ASP A 149 12.91 2.68 20.20
N ASN A 150 13.35 3.39 19.16
CA ASN A 150 13.50 4.85 19.19
C ASN A 150 12.15 5.56 19.32
N TYR A 151 11.12 5.08 18.61
CA TYR A 151 9.77 5.63 18.69
C TYR A 151 9.20 5.47 20.09
N GLU A 152 9.28 4.28 20.68
CA GLU A 152 8.79 4.00 22.03
C GLU A 152 9.50 4.85 23.11
N ASN A 153 10.78 5.13 22.92
CA ASN A 153 11.53 6.00 23.83
C ASN A 153 11.23 7.51 23.66
N HIS A 154 10.69 7.90 22.51
CA HIS A 154 10.36 9.31 22.20
C HIS A 154 8.94 9.68 22.64
N VAL A 155 8.05 8.71 22.74
CA VAL A 155 6.61 8.90 23.06
C VAL A 155 6.30 8.69 24.54
N LYS A 156 7.30 8.31 25.32
CA LYS A 156 7.25 8.28 26.78
C LYS A 156 7.76 9.64 27.28
#